data_c1097d4adb663eb5099fbe0dc692a549
#
_entry.id   c1097d4adb663eb5099fbe0dc692a549
#
_cell.length_a   1.000
_cell.length_b   1.000
_cell.length_c   1.000
_cell.angle_alpha   90.00
_cell.angle_beta   90.00
_cell.angle_gamma   90.00
#
_symmetry.space_group_name_H-M   'P 1'
#
loop_
_entity.id
_entity.type
_entity.pdbx_description
1 polymer ?
#
loop_
_entity_poly.entity_id
_entity_poly.type
_entity_poly.pdbx_seq_one_letter_code
_entity_poly.pdbx_strand_id
1 'polypeptide(L)'
;MALPTACPLCGASADQQSVVVPRVYGDDTRRAVFACAVCDVRYLFPGLAPDEEQRLYAAEFESFMAKRSGPDAGWEGPERHIAVNEAQRQRRMKHLAGLIAPNSRILEVGGGSGFMLYPLVAEGHECVAIEPSGIFSEYVSSRGIRCFRTISELCDCGSGAGDFDLILHYYVMEHLADPVAFLRSQLGLLKPGGRIVLEVPNANDALTVLYEIPAYARFIWVVSHRWYFTEKSLAATIAKAGGRGEVRLDQRYDLSNHIVWARDGRPGGMGRFTHTLGEEIEDSYRQALIRARVCDTLIGMVQK
;
A
#
# COMPACT_ATOMS: atom_id res chain seq x y z
N MET A 1 -12.06 -12.65 -23.02
CA MET A 1 -11.91 -11.81 -21.81
C MET A 1 -13.27 -11.64 -21.18
N ALA A 2 -13.42 -11.94 -19.88
CA ALA A 2 -14.65 -11.68 -19.15
C ALA A 2 -14.83 -10.16 -18.97
N LEU A 3 -16.06 -9.69 -19.04
CA LEU A 3 -16.40 -8.27 -18.84
C LEU A 3 -17.12 -8.10 -17.49
N PRO A 4 -16.79 -7.08 -16.71
CA PRO A 4 -17.51 -6.80 -15.46
C PRO A 4 -18.94 -6.32 -15.76
N THR A 5 -19.90 -6.82 -15.02
CA THR A 5 -21.31 -6.39 -15.13
C THR A 5 -21.57 -5.08 -14.37
N ALA A 6 -20.77 -4.83 -13.33
CA ALA A 6 -20.81 -3.60 -12.54
C ALA A 6 -19.45 -3.31 -11.88
N CYS A 7 -19.22 -2.05 -11.54
CA CYS A 7 -18.04 -1.66 -10.76
C CYS A 7 -18.12 -2.27 -9.35
N PRO A 8 -17.08 -3.00 -8.89
CA PRO A 8 -17.10 -3.62 -7.58
C PRO A 8 -17.05 -2.62 -6.42
N LEU A 9 -16.60 -1.39 -6.66
CA LEU A 9 -16.56 -0.34 -5.63
C LEU A 9 -17.86 0.44 -5.55
N CYS A 10 -18.39 0.97 -6.67
CA CYS A 10 -19.54 1.89 -6.63
C CYS A 10 -20.84 1.34 -7.21
N GLY A 11 -20.80 0.16 -7.85
CA GLY A 11 -21.99 -0.46 -8.47
C GLY A 11 -22.35 0.09 -9.84
N ALA A 12 -21.58 1.01 -10.43
CA ALA A 12 -21.84 1.58 -11.76
C ALA A 12 -21.88 0.45 -12.82
N SER A 13 -22.82 0.54 -13.76
CA SER A 13 -23.10 -0.47 -14.78
C SER A 13 -21.95 -0.75 -15.75
N ALA A 14 -22.08 -1.81 -16.53
CA ALA A 14 -21.04 -2.31 -17.45
C ALA A 14 -20.60 -1.27 -18.49
N ASP A 15 -21.50 -0.45 -18.97
CA ASP A 15 -21.22 0.63 -19.95
C ASP A 15 -20.32 1.73 -19.41
N GLN A 16 -20.18 1.84 -18.06
CA GLN A 16 -19.28 2.74 -17.38
C GLN A 16 -17.89 2.15 -17.11
N GLN A 17 -17.62 0.93 -17.63
CA GLN A 17 -16.35 0.25 -17.44
C GLN A 17 -15.56 0.21 -18.75
N SER A 18 -14.29 0.55 -18.69
CA SER A 18 -13.38 0.48 -19.84
C SER A 18 -12.12 -0.30 -19.50
N VAL A 19 -11.54 -0.99 -20.49
CA VAL A 19 -10.29 -1.72 -20.32
C VAL A 19 -9.12 -0.74 -20.28
N VAL A 20 -8.31 -0.80 -19.22
CA VAL A 20 -7.05 -0.04 -19.08
C VAL A 20 -5.90 -0.84 -19.68
N VAL A 21 -5.73 -2.08 -19.24
CA VAL A 21 -4.76 -3.03 -19.80
C VAL A 21 -5.40 -4.40 -19.95
N PRO A 22 -5.20 -5.06 -21.10
CA PRO A 22 -5.84 -6.35 -21.40
C PRO A 22 -5.13 -7.54 -20.74
N ARG A 23 -3.96 -7.35 -20.15
CA ARG A 23 -3.16 -8.40 -19.48
C ARG A 23 -2.37 -7.79 -18.34
N VAL A 24 -2.16 -8.59 -17.28
CA VAL A 24 -1.38 -8.22 -16.09
C VAL A 24 -0.17 -9.13 -15.91
N TYR A 25 0.87 -8.62 -15.26
CA TYR A 25 2.04 -9.42 -14.90
C TYR A 25 1.69 -10.45 -13.83
N GLY A 26 2.21 -11.68 -13.98
CA GLY A 26 1.95 -12.78 -13.05
C GLY A 26 0.64 -13.53 -13.31
N ASP A 27 -0.04 -13.23 -14.43
CA ASP A 27 -1.22 -13.97 -14.88
C ASP A 27 -1.14 -14.29 -16.37
N ASP A 28 -1.31 -15.56 -16.73
CA ASP A 28 -1.01 -16.02 -18.09
C ASP A 28 -2.10 -15.70 -19.11
N THR A 29 -3.37 -15.43 -18.72
CA THR A 29 -4.37 -15.55 -19.78
C THR A 29 -5.65 -14.74 -19.68
N ARG A 30 -6.14 -14.32 -18.54
CA ARG A 30 -7.59 -14.04 -18.44
C ARG A 30 -7.97 -12.76 -17.70
N ARG A 31 -7.06 -12.15 -16.96
CA ARG A 31 -7.34 -10.97 -16.14
C ARG A 31 -6.90 -9.71 -16.84
N ALA A 32 -7.75 -8.71 -16.75
CA ALA A 32 -7.50 -7.38 -17.26
C ALA A 32 -7.74 -6.35 -16.17
N VAL A 33 -7.17 -5.16 -16.31
CA VAL A 33 -7.51 -4.03 -15.45
C VAL A 33 -8.57 -3.19 -16.15
N PHE A 34 -9.65 -2.91 -15.43
CA PHE A 34 -10.75 -2.05 -15.85
C PHE A 34 -10.73 -0.74 -15.06
N ALA A 35 -11.22 0.32 -15.69
CA ALA A 35 -11.48 1.61 -15.04
C ALA A 35 -12.99 1.88 -15.00
N CYS A 36 -13.46 2.43 -13.89
CA CYS A 36 -14.82 2.91 -13.72
C CYS A 36 -14.89 4.42 -13.95
N ALA A 37 -15.67 4.86 -14.94
CA ALA A 37 -15.84 6.29 -15.25
C ALA A 37 -16.53 7.09 -14.12
N VAL A 38 -17.32 6.42 -13.26
CA VAL A 38 -18.08 7.06 -12.19
C VAL A 38 -17.21 7.37 -10.98
N CYS A 39 -16.52 6.36 -10.42
CA CYS A 39 -15.73 6.52 -9.19
C CYS A 39 -14.23 6.59 -9.41
N ASP A 40 -13.78 6.43 -10.66
CA ASP A 40 -12.36 6.51 -11.07
C ASP A 40 -11.45 5.44 -10.42
N VAL A 41 -12.02 4.36 -9.89
CA VAL A 41 -11.22 3.21 -9.46
C VAL A 41 -10.78 2.40 -10.66
N ARG A 42 -9.55 1.90 -10.63
CA ARG A 42 -9.11 0.83 -11.55
C ARG A 42 -9.02 -0.46 -10.76
N TYR A 43 -9.39 -1.57 -11.36
CA TYR A 43 -9.47 -2.85 -10.66
C TYR A 43 -9.21 -4.04 -11.58
N LEU A 44 -8.66 -5.09 -11.00
CA LEU A 44 -8.41 -6.37 -11.65
C LEU A 44 -9.72 -7.15 -11.83
N PHE A 45 -10.01 -7.60 -13.04
CA PHE A 45 -11.19 -8.45 -13.28
C PHE A 45 -10.90 -9.58 -14.28
N PRO A 46 -11.38 -10.81 -14.01
CA PRO A 46 -11.87 -11.24 -12.70
C PRO A 46 -10.80 -11.13 -11.62
N GLY A 47 -11.21 -10.97 -10.36
CA GLY A 47 -10.28 -11.02 -9.22
C GLY A 47 -9.72 -12.42 -9.01
N LEU A 48 -8.73 -12.55 -8.13
CA LEU A 48 -8.24 -13.86 -7.67
C LEU A 48 -9.35 -14.64 -6.98
N ALA A 49 -9.46 -15.95 -7.25
CA ALA A 49 -10.28 -16.84 -6.45
C ALA A 49 -9.66 -17.01 -5.05
N PRO A 50 -10.44 -17.38 -4.00
CA PRO A 50 -9.93 -17.50 -2.65
C PRO A 50 -8.73 -18.45 -2.50
N ASP A 51 -8.70 -19.55 -3.24
CA ASP A 51 -7.61 -20.52 -3.23
C ASP A 51 -6.36 -20.00 -3.96
N GLU A 52 -6.52 -19.21 -5.02
CA GLU A 52 -5.42 -18.53 -5.70
C GLU A 52 -4.81 -17.45 -4.80
N GLU A 53 -5.65 -16.68 -4.13
CA GLU A 53 -5.24 -15.63 -3.19
C GLU A 53 -4.47 -16.25 -2.01
N GLN A 54 -4.99 -17.31 -1.42
CA GLN A 54 -4.33 -18.02 -0.33
C GLN A 54 -2.96 -18.56 -0.75
N ARG A 55 -2.83 -19.18 -1.92
CA ARG A 55 -1.54 -19.64 -2.43
C ARG A 55 -0.54 -18.51 -2.60
N LEU A 56 -0.98 -17.41 -3.24
CA LEU A 56 -0.12 -16.27 -3.50
C LEU A 56 0.46 -15.69 -2.20
N TYR A 57 -0.38 -15.45 -1.20
CA TYR A 57 0.06 -14.77 0.01
C TYR A 57 0.67 -15.69 1.08
N ALA A 58 0.28 -16.97 1.13
CA ALA A 58 0.81 -17.90 2.11
C ALA A 58 2.14 -18.56 1.72
N ALA A 59 2.41 -18.70 0.42
CA ALA A 59 3.54 -19.50 -0.04
C ALA A 59 4.43 -18.82 -1.11
N GLU A 60 3.92 -17.86 -1.87
CA GLU A 60 4.59 -17.36 -3.07
C GLU A 60 4.94 -15.87 -3.00
N PHE A 61 4.39 -15.12 -2.04
CA PHE A 61 4.43 -13.66 -2.05
C PHE A 61 5.85 -13.11 -1.99
N GLU A 62 6.70 -13.59 -1.07
CA GLU A 62 8.08 -13.13 -0.95
C GLU A 62 8.89 -13.43 -2.21
N SER A 63 8.73 -14.63 -2.77
CA SER A 63 9.38 -15.02 -4.02
C SER A 63 8.89 -14.19 -5.21
N PHE A 64 7.59 -13.92 -5.26
CA PHE A 64 6.99 -13.05 -6.27
C PHE A 64 7.54 -11.62 -6.16
N MET A 65 7.59 -11.07 -4.94
CA MET A 65 8.11 -9.75 -4.70
C MET A 65 9.60 -9.63 -4.98
N ALA A 66 10.40 -10.62 -4.60
CA ALA A 66 11.83 -10.66 -4.89
C ALA A 66 12.11 -10.67 -6.42
N LYS A 67 11.36 -11.48 -7.16
CA LYS A 67 11.47 -11.54 -8.63
C LYS A 67 11.05 -10.23 -9.30
N ARG A 68 9.99 -9.61 -8.80
CA ARG A 68 9.42 -8.36 -9.34
C ARG A 68 10.31 -7.16 -9.04
N SER A 69 10.75 -7.02 -7.80
CA SER A 69 11.41 -5.81 -7.28
C SER A 69 12.94 -5.88 -7.36
N GLY A 70 13.50 -7.07 -7.61
CA GLY A 70 14.94 -7.32 -7.65
C GLY A 70 15.59 -7.43 -6.27
N PRO A 71 16.89 -7.76 -6.23
CA PRO A 71 17.61 -8.07 -4.99
C PRO A 71 17.75 -6.89 -4.02
N ASP A 72 17.65 -5.66 -4.53
CA ASP A 72 17.82 -4.47 -3.71
C ASP A 72 16.57 -4.12 -2.87
N ALA A 73 15.48 -4.84 -3.06
CA ALA A 73 14.20 -4.55 -2.38
C ALA A 73 14.08 -5.17 -0.97
N GLY A 74 15.03 -6.03 -0.58
CA GLY A 74 15.14 -6.56 0.80
C GLY A 74 14.19 -7.70 1.16
N TRP A 75 13.52 -8.32 0.16
CA TRP A 75 12.59 -9.43 0.39
C TRP A 75 13.26 -10.77 0.73
N GLU A 76 14.60 -10.80 0.79
CA GLU A 76 15.37 -12.00 1.15
C GLU A 76 15.34 -12.31 2.66
N GLY A 77 14.99 -11.35 3.49
CA GLY A 77 14.86 -11.55 4.93
C GLY A 77 14.59 -10.29 5.74
N PRO A 78 14.15 -10.44 7.00
CA PRO A 78 13.68 -9.31 7.81
C PRO A 78 14.73 -8.22 8.06
N GLU A 79 15.97 -8.57 8.35
CA GLU A 79 17.04 -7.60 8.60
C GLU A 79 17.36 -6.77 7.37
N ARG A 80 17.44 -7.42 6.21
CA ARG A 80 17.65 -6.73 4.93
C ARG A 80 16.48 -5.82 4.63
N HIS A 81 15.26 -6.30 4.85
CA HIS A 81 14.04 -5.52 4.64
C HIS A 81 14.00 -4.27 5.55
N ILE A 82 14.42 -4.37 6.81
CA ILE A 82 14.55 -3.20 7.71
C ILE A 82 15.54 -2.20 7.14
N ALA A 83 16.75 -2.67 6.80
CA ALA A 83 17.84 -1.80 6.36
C ALA A 83 17.47 -0.99 5.09
N VAL A 84 16.83 -1.62 4.10
CA VAL A 84 16.48 -0.95 2.84
C VAL A 84 15.26 -0.04 2.97
N ASN A 85 14.45 -0.19 4.03
CA ASN A 85 13.24 0.60 4.24
C ASN A 85 13.42 1.79 5.21
N GLU A 86 14.62 2.07 5.67
CA GLU A 86 14.87 3.17 6.63
C GLU A 86 14.43 4.54 6.07
N ALA A 87 14.74 4.85 4.82
CA ALA A 87 14.31 6.10 4.18
C ALA A 87 12.76 6.18 4.09
N GLN A 88 12.09 5.05 3.85
CA GLN A 88 10.63 4.98 3.82
C GLN A 88 10.04 5.18 5.22
N ARG A 89 10.67 4.60 6.24
CA ARG A 89 10.27 4.83 7.62
C ARG A 89 10.31 6.32 7.96
N GLN A 90 11.42 6.98 7.66
CA GLN A 90 11.58 8.41 7.91
C GLN A 90 10.54 9.26 7.17
N ARG A 91 10.24 8.92 5.92
CA ARG A 91 9.19 9.59 5.15
C ARG A 91 7.82 9.43 5.82
N ARG A 92 7.44 8.20 6.19
CA ARG A 92 6.17 7.89 6.85
C ARG A 92 6.04 8.57 8.20
N MET A 93 7.11 8.62 9.00
CA MET A 93 7.10 9.30 10.30
C MET A 93 6.76 10.79 10.19
N LYS A 94 7.10 11.47 9.08
CA LYS A 94 6.68 12.87 8.86
C LYS A 94 5.15 13.01 8.78
N HIS A 95 4.45 12.02 8.22
CA HIS A 95 2.99 12.01 8.16
C HIS A 95 2.32 11.66 9.49
N LEU A 96 3.06 11.01 10.39
CA LEU A 96 2.58 10.66 11.73
C LEU A 96 2.86 11.76 12.76
N ALA A 97 3.65 12.78 12.44
CA ALA A 97 3.99 13.86 13.34
C ALA A 97 2.74 14.56 13.89
N GLY A 98 2.65 14.65 15.22
CA GLY A 98 1.51 15.23 15.92
C GLY A 98 0.25 14.35 16.02
N LEU A 99 0.28 13.13 15.46
CA LEU A 99 -0.83 12.18 15.55
C LEU A 99 -0.67 11.16 16.69
N ILE A 100 0.56 10.93 17.13
CA ILE A 100 0.90 9.94 18.15
C ILE A 100 1.03 10.65 19.50
N ALA A 101 0.12 10.36 20.41
CA ALA A 101 0.20 10.84 21.79
C ALA A 101 1.15 9.93 22.62
N PRO A 102 1.73 10.41 23.72
CA PRO A 102 2.52 9.55 24.60
C PRO A 102 1.76 8.31 25.05
N ASN A 103 2.46 7.18 25.12
CA ASN A 103 1.87 5.87 25.52
C ASN A 103 0.71 5.42 24.65
N SER A 104 0.68 5.78 23.37
CA SER A 104 -0.34 5.32 22.42
C SER A 104 -0.28 3.81 22.22
N ARG A 105 -1.44 3.21 21.97
CA ARG A 105 -1.56 1.82 21.51
C ARG A 105 -1.73 1.81 19.98
N ILE A 106 -0.78 1.21 19.29
CA ILE A 106 -0.62 1.30 17.84
C ILE A 106 -0.73 -0.09 17.22
N LEU A 107 -1.57 -0.24 16.20
CA LEU A 107 -1.66 -1.45 15.38
C LEU A 107 -1.08 -1.18 13.99
N GLU A 108 -0.18 -2.03 13.50
CA GLU A 108 0.20 -2.04 12.09
C GLU A 108 -0.34 -3.31 11.43
N VAL A 109 -1.12 -3.15 10.36
CA VAL A 109 -1.63 -4.27 9.54
C VAL A 109 -0.77 -4.38 8.29
N GLY A 110 -0.21 -5.58 8.04
CA GLY A 110 0.83 -5.79 7.04
C GLY A 110 2.18 -5.24 7.51
N GLY A 111 2.54 -5.52 8.77
CA GLY A 111 3.72 -4.96 9.42
C GLY A 111 5.07 -5.39 8.83
N GLY A 112 5.09 -6.41 7.97
CA GLY A 112 6.30 -6.94 7.38
C GLY A 112 7.34 -7.25 8.44
N SER A 113 8.57 -6.71 8.26
CA SER A 113 9.66 -6.90 9.24
C SER A 113 9.51 -6.08 10.53
N GLY A 114 8.46 -5.28 10.70
CA GLY A 114 8.24 -4.42 11.87
C GLY A 114 9.05 -3.11 11.86
N PHE A 115 9.65 -2.74 10.72
CA PHE A 115 10.54 -1.58 10.65
C PHE A 115 9.88 -0.24 11.05
N MET A 116 8.57 -0.13 10.94
CA MET A 116 7.82 1.01 11.46
C MET A 116 7.61 0.94 12.97
N LEU A 117 7.42 -0.26 13.52
CA LEU A 117 7.02 -0.44 14.92
C LEU A 117 8.18 -0.38 15.91
N TYR A 118 9.38 -0.88 15.57
CA TYR A 118 10.50 -0.91 16.52
C TYR A 118 10.86 0.46 17.11
N PRO A 119 10.97 1.54 16.32
CA PRO A 119 11.21 2.86 16.87
C PRO A 119 10.09 3.35 17.81
N LEU A 120 8.83 3.05 17.45
CA LEU A 120 7.67 3.43 18.27
C LEU A 120 7.66 2.68 19.61
N VAL A 121 8.06 1.39 19.62
CA VAL A 121 8.26 0.64 20.87
C VAL A 121 9.37 1.27 21.71
N ALA A 122 10.48 1.65 21.09
CA ALA A 122 11.59 2.32 21.78
C ALA A 122 11.20 3.70 22.37
N GLU A 123 10.20 4.37 21.77
CA GLU A 123 9.61 5.61 22.27
C GLU A 123 8.54 5.40 23.35
N GLY A 124 8.27 4.14 23.75
CA GLY A 124 7.36 3.79 24.85
C GLY A 124 5.92 3.56 24.43
N HIS A 125 5.64 3.32 23.13
CA HIS A 125 4.32 2.97 22.65
C HIS A 125 4.05 1.47 22.75
N GLU A 126 2.80 1.08 23.02
CA GLU A 126 2.34 -0.31 22.91
C GLU A 126 2.05 -0.64 21.45
N CYS A 127 2.91 -1.44 20.81
CA CYS A 127 2.76 -1.79 19.41
C CYS A 127 2.28 -3.24 19.25
N VAL A 128 1.36 -3.43 18.30
CA VAL A 128 0.83 -4.73 17.87
C VAL A 128 0.94 -4.80 16.35
N ALA A 129 1.27 -5.99 15.82
CA ALA A 129 1.35 -6.22 14.39
C ALA A 129 0.33 -7.27 13.93
N ILE A 130 -0.13 -7.14 12.69
CA ILE A 130 -0.75 -8.21 11.92
C ILE A 130 0.13 -8.43 10.70
N GLU A 131 0.66 -9.66 10.55
CA GLU A 131 1.53 -10.04 9.44
C GLU A 131 1.27 -11.49 9.03
N PRO A 132 0.68 -11.76 7.85
CA PRO A 132 0.37 -13.11 7.41
C PRO A 132 1.62 -13.95 7.04
N SER A 133 2.73 -13.33 6.63
CA SER A 133 3.97 -14.04 6.30
C SER A 133 4.58 -14.71 7.53
N GLY A 134 4.89 -16.00 7.41
CA GLY A 134 5.51 -16.78 8.50
C GLY A 134 6.85 -16.22 8.95
N ILE A 135 7.73 -15.91 8.00
CA ILE A 135 9.09 -15.43 8.25
C ILE A 135 9.06 -14.07 8.97
N PHE A 136 8.24 -13.16 8.50
CA PHE A 136 8.16 -11.83 9.10
C PHE A 136 7.42 -11.83 10.43
N SER A 137 6.31 -12.57 10.57
CA SER A 137 5.57 -12.64 11.83
C SER A 137 6.37 -13.27 12.96
N GLU A 138 7.12 -14.32 12.67
CA GLU A 138 8.04 -14.97 13.64
C GLU A 138 9.16 -14.01 14.05
N TYR A 139 9.73 -13.28 13.10
CA TYR A 139 10.77 -12.30 13.41
C TYR A 139 10.24 -11.17 14.29
N VAL A 140 9.10 -10.59 13.97
CA VAL A 140 8.47 -9.52 14.76
C VAL A 140 8.16 -10.00 16.17
N SER A 141 7.61 -11.22 16.31
CA SER A 141 7.32 -11.83 17.60
C SER A 141 8.59 -12.09 18.43
N SER A 142 9.66 -12.56 17.79
CA SER A 142 10.95 -12.79 18.46
C SER A 142 11.59 -11.51 19.01
N ARG A 143 11.20 -10.35 18.52
CA ARG A 143 11.64 -9.03 18.96
C ARG A 143 10.71 -8.41 20.02
N GLY A 144 9.76 -9.17 20.55
CA GLY A 144 8.90 -8.74 21.65
C GLY A 144 7.66 -7.94 21.26
N ILE A 145 7.34 -7.83 19.97
CA ILE A 145 6.09 -7.21 19.51
C ILE A 145 5.05 -8.32 19.33
N ARG A 146 3.87 -8.16 19.94
CA ARG A 146 2.75 -9.08 19.71
C ARG A 146 2.35 -9.05 18.24
N CYS A 147 2.45 -10.20 17.57
CA CYS A 147 2.14 -10.32 16.15
C CYS A 147 1.11 -11.43 15.92
N PHE A 148 0.08 -11.11 15.15
CA PHE A 148 -1.00 -12.01 14.76
C PHE A 148 -0.99 -12.20 13.25
N ARG A 149 -1.58 -13.27 12.76
CA ARG A 149 -1.67 -13.49 11.31
C ARG A 149 -2.88 -12.81 10.69
N THR A 150 -3.94 -12.60 11.47
CA THR A 150 -5.20 -12.00 11.01
C THR A 150 -5.81 -11.07 12.06
N ILE A 151 -6.71 -10.19 11.61
CA ILE A 151 -7.52 -9.35 12.52
C ILE A 151 -8.40 -10.24 13.41
N SER A 152 -8.91 -11.38 12.91
CA SER A 152 -9.70 -12.31 13.70
C SER A 152 -8.92 -12.84 14.89
N GLU A 153 -7.70 -13.34 14.67
CA GLU A 153 -6.83 -13.81 15.76
C GLU A 153 -6.57 -12.73 16.82
N LEU A 154 -6.33 -11.48 16.38
CA LEU A 154 -6.19 -10.35 17.29
C LEU A 154 -7.42 -10.18 18.17
N CYS A 155 -8.63 -10.23 17.57
CA CYS A 155 -9.90 -10.10 18.31
C CYS A 155 -10.14 -11.28 19.26
N ASP A 156 -9.87 -12.50 18.82
CA ASP A 156 -10.02 -13.73 19.61
C ASP A 156 -9.11 -13.74 20.85
N CYS A 157 -7.96 -13.04 20.76
CA CYS A 157 -7.02 -12.85 21.88
C CYS A 157 -7.38 -11.69 22.82
N GLY A 158 -8.58 -11.13 22.72
CA GLY A 158 -9.11 -10.12 23.64
C GLY A 158 -8.84 -8.67 23.27
N SER A 159 -8.23 -8.39 22.11
CA SER A 159 -8.22 -7.04 21.55
C SER A 159 -9.52 -6.81 20.78
N GLY A 160 -10.23 -5.73 21.09
CA GLY A 160 -11.57 -5.53 20.56
C GLY A 160 -11.86 -4.10 20.13
N ALA A 161 -13.16 -3.79 20.06
CA ALA A 161 -13.62 -2.45 19.68
C ALA A 161 -13.10 -1.38 20.64
N GLY A 162 -12.52 -0.32 20.08
CA GLY A 162 -12.07 0.82 20.88
C GLY A 162 -10.71 0.64 21.55
N ASP A 163 -9.83 -0.20 21.03
CA ASP A 163 -8.55 -0.53 21.68
C ASP A 163 -7.38 0.33 21.20
N PHE A 164 -7.38 0.83 19.95
CA PHE A 164 -6.23 1.46 19.35
C PHE A 164 -6.37 2.97 19.18
N ASP A 165 -5.30 3.69 19.49
CA ASP A 165 -5.19 5.13 19.26
C ASP A 165 -4.86 5.40 17.79
N LEU A 166 -4.03 4.53 17.19
CA LEU A 166 -3.58 4.64 15.81
C LEU A 166 -3.53 3.25 15.16
N ILE A 167 -4.02 3.19 13.93
CA ILE A 167 -3.87 2.01 13.07
C ILE A 167 -3.11 2.43 11.82
N LEU A 168 -2.12 1.65 11.45
CA LEU A 168 -1.25 1.86 10.29
C LEU A 168 -1.42 0.70 9.32
N HIS A 169 -1.47 1.00 8.02
CA HIS A 169 -1.22 0.00 6.98
C HIS A 169 -0.67 0.64 5.71
N TYR A 170 0.33 0.02 5.14
CA TYR A 170 1.08 0.57 4.02
C TYR A 170 1.19 -0.46 2.90
N TYR A 171 0.59 -0.16 1.75
CA TYR A 171 0.57 -1.07 0.59
C TYR A 171 -0.06 -2.43 0.91
N VAL A 172 -1.24 -2.39 1.54
CA VAL A 172 -2.04 -3.55 1.93
C VAL A 172 -3.38 -3.56 1.21
N MET A 173 -4.06 -2.42 1.20
CA MET A 173 -5.47 -2.34 0.80
C MET A 173 -5.69 -2.66 -0.68
N GLU A 174 -4.72 -2.37 -1.53
CA GLU A 174 -4.73 -2.70 -2.96
C GLU A 174 -4.76 -4.20 -3.25
N HIS A 175 -4.38 -5.02 -2.28
CA HIS A 175 -4.33 -6.48 -2.40
C HIS A 175 -5.64 -7.17 -2.00
N LEU A 176 -6.48 -6.54 -1.21
CA LEU A 176 -7.60 -7.17 -0.51
C LEU A 176 -8.82 -7.32 -1.40
N ALA A 177 -9.62 -8.38 -1.15
CA ALA A 177 -10.86 -8.61 -1.89
C ALA A 177 -11.89 -7.51 -1.67
N ASP A 178 -12.07 -7.03 -0.42
CA ASP A 178 -13.01 -5.98 -0.05
C ASP A 178 -12.32 -4.90 0.82
N PRO A 179 -11.79 -3.82 0.22
CA PRO A 179 -11.14 -2.74 0.95
C PRO A 179 -12.10 -1.93 1.81
N VAL A 180 -13.40 -1.92 1.49
CA VAL A 180 -14.43 -1.21 2.27
C VAL A 180 -14.69 -1.96 3.58
N ALA A 181 -14.90 -3.28 3.52
CA ALA A 181 -15.07 -4.11 4.71
C ALA A 181 -13.82 -4.08 5.59
N PHE A 182 -12.64 -4.10 5.00
CA PHE A 182 -11.36 -4.01 5.70
C PHE A 182 -11.23 -2.70 6.47
N LEU A 183 -11.45 -1.55 5.85
CA LEU A 183 -11.43 -0.25 6.55
C LEU A 183 -12.50 -0.18 7.65
N ARG A 184 -13.70 -0.70 7.38
CA ARG A 184 -14.79 -0.72 8.37
C ARG A 184 -14.41 -1.52 9.61
N SER A 185 -13.77 -2.67 9.45
CA SER A 185 -13.31 -3.48 10.58
C SER A 185 -12.28 -2.73 11.42
N GLN A 186 -11.34 -2.04 10.80
CA GLN A 186 -10.34 -1.23 11.51
C GLN A 186 -10.94 -0.03 12.22
N LEU A 187 -11.91 0.67 11.60
CA LEU A 187 -12.66 1.74 12.28
C LEU A 187 -13.33 1.24 13.56
N GLY A 188 -13.79 -0.04 13.57
CA GLY A 188 -14.32 -0.69 14.77
C GLY A 188 -13.30 -0.83 15.89
N LEU A 189 -12.03 -1.02 15.58
CA LEU A 189 -10.93 -1.20 16.54
C LEU A 189 -10.42 0.12 17.14
N LEU A 190 -10.72 1.27 16.51
CA LEU A 190 -10.27 2.57 16.98
C LEU A 190 -10.98 3.02 18.26
N LYS A 191 -10.24 3.60 19.18
CA LYS A 191 -10.76 4.42 20.25
C LYS A 191 -11.51 5.64 19.72
N PRO A 192 -12.39 6.26 20.51
CA PRO A 192 -12.91 7.61 20.19
C PRO A 192 -11.75 8.58 19.95
N GLY A 193 -11.75 9.24 18.78
CA GLY A 193 -10.66 10.14 18.37
C GLY A 193 -9.42 9.47 17.76
N GLY A 194 -9.38 8.13 17.75
CA GLY A 194 -8.33 7.36 17.09
C GLY A 194 -8.35 7.53 15.56
N ARG A 195 -7.23 7.17 14.91
CA ARG A 195 -7.01 7.40 13.48
C ARG A 195 -6.46 6.17 12.77
N ILE A 196 -6.78 6.07 11.48
CA ILE A 196 -6.05 5.19 10.55
C ILE A 196 -5.19 6.05 9.65
N VAL A 197 -3.93 5.69 9.48
CA VAL A 197 -3.05 6.23 8.45
C VAL A 197 -2.66 5.11 7.50
N LEU A 198 -2.99 5.29 6.24
CA LEU A 198 -2.77 4.28 5.21
C LEU A 198 -2.03 4.84 4.00
N GLU A 199 -1.29 3.98 3.30
CA GLU A 199 -0.71 4.28 1.99
C GLU A 199 -1.16 3.25 0.97
N VAL A 200 -1.46 3.72 -0.25
CA VAL A 200 -1.68 2.88 -1.44
C VAL A 200 -0.99 3.51 -2.65
N PRO A 201 -0.64 2.71 -3.67
CA PRO A 201 -0.15 3.26 -4.94
C PRO A 201 -1.18 4.18 -5.58
N ASN A 202 -0.73 5.29 -6.17
CA ASN A 202 -1.57 6.14 -6.99
C ASN A 202 -1.64 5.59 -8.42
N ALA A 203 -2.84 5.26 -8.89
CA ALA A 203 -3.04 4.82 -10.26
C ALA A 203 -2.69 5.89 -11.31
N ASN A 204 -2.61 7.16 -10.90
CA ASN A 204 -2.20 8.28 -11.73
C ASN A 204 -0.70 8.63 -11.59
N ASP A 205 0.15 7.66 -11.21
CA ASP A 205 1.60 7.82 -11.17
C ASP A 205 2.19 8.33 -12.50
N ALA A 206 3.11 9.29 -12.42
CA ALA A 206 3.77 9.93 -13.56
C ALA A 206 4.42 8.95 -14.52
N LEU A 207 5.01 7.84 -14.04
CA LEU A 207 5.60 6.81 -14.89
C LEU A 207 4.54 6.12 -15.78
N THR A 208 3.28 6.11 -15.32
CA THR A 208 2.15 5.53 -16.07
C THR A 208 1.45 6.54 -16.97
N VAL A 209 1.10 7.73 -16.44
CA VAL A 209 0.17 8.63 -17.13
C VAL A 209 0.85 9.84 -17.80
N LEU A 210 2.09 10.17 -17.44
CA LEU A 210 2.83 11.30 -17.98
C LEU A 210 4.00 10.84 -18.88
N TYR A 211 4.79 9.90 -18.39
CA TYR A 211 5.97 9.40 -19.13
C TYR A 211 5.67 8.14 -19.94
N GLU A 212 4.56 7.47 -19.65
CA GLU A 212 4.07 6.29 -20.37
C GLU A 212 5.15 5.22 -20.57
N ILE A 213 5.94 4.92 -19.51
CA ILE A 213 7.08 4.00 -19.58
C ILE A 213 6.56 2.55 -19.73
N PRO A 214 6.78 1.87 -20.90
CA PRO A 214 6.21 0.54 -21.13
C PRO A 214 6.73 -0.52 -20.16
N ALA A 215 7.97 -0.40 -19.71
CA ALA A 215 8.56 -1.29 -18.73
C ALA A 215 7.87 -1.14 -17.36
N TYR A 216 7.55 0.09 -16.95
CA TYR A 216 6.83 0.37 -15.73
C TYR A 216 5.38 -0.11 -15.79
N ALA A 217 4.71 0.01 -16.92
CA ALA A 217 3.36 -0.53 -17.10
C ALA A 217 3.31 -2.04 -16.82
N ARG A 218 4.33 -2.80 -17.23
CA ARG A 218 4.45 -4.23 -16.90
C ARG A 218 4.76 -4.49 -15.42
N PHE A 219 5.34 -3.52 -14.74
CA PHE A 219 5.67 -3.62 -13.32
C PHE A 219 4.48 -3.27 -12.42
N ILE A 220 3.69 -2.25 -12.76
CA ILE A 220 2.59 -1.77 -11.91
C ILE A 220 1.33 -2.62 -12.05
N TRP A 221 0.99 -3.07 -13.29
CA TRP A 221 -0.20 -3.87 -13.55
C TRP A 221 0.09 -5.34 -13.25
N VAL A 222 -0.18 -5.77 -12.02
CA VAL A 222 0.18 -7.11 -11.51
C VAL A 222 -1.03 -7.85 -10.95
N VAL A 223 -0.98 -9.17 -11.00
CA VAL A 223 -2.06 -10.04 -10.52
C VAL A 223 -2.34 -9.88 -9.02
N SER A 224 -1.34 -9.50 -8.23
CA SER A 224 -1.48 -9.29 -6.79
C SER A 224 -2.24 -8.02 -6.41
N HIS A 225 -2.36 -7.04 -7.32
CA HIS A 225 -3.13 -5.83 -7.06
C HIS A 225 -4.56 -6.00 -7.58
N ARG A 226 -5.50 -6.11 -6.67
CA ARG A 226 -6.93 -6.12 -7.02
C ARG A 226 -7.45 -4.73 -7.33
N TRP A 227 -6.87 -3.71 -6.70
CA TRP A 227 -7.28 -2.32 -6.79
C TRP A 227 -6.13 -1.41 -7.14
N TYR A 228 -6.44 -0.39 -7.92
CA TYR A 228 -5.54 0.70 -8.27
C TYR A 228 -6.30 1.99 -7.98
N PHE A 229 -5.98 2.58 -6.84
CA PHE A 229 -6.69 3.74 -6.34
C PHE A 229 -6.22 5.02 -7.02
N THR A 230 -7.17 5.92 -7.28
CA THR A 230 -6.95 7.35 -7.47
C THR A 230 -7.36 8.08 -6.21
N GLU A 231 -7.02 9.34 -6.09
CA GLU A 231 -7.47 10.16 -4.95
C GLU A 231 -8.98 10.11 -4.78
N LYS A 232 -9.75 10.23 -5.89
CA LYS A 232 -11.21 10.16 -5.89
C LYS A 232 -11.73 8.82 -5.40
N SER A 233 -11.19 7.72 -5.90
CA SER A 233 -11.65 6.39 -5.52
C SER A 233 -11.23 5.99 -4.10
N LEU A 234 -10.08 6.44 -3.62
CA LEU A 234 -9.67 6.23 -2.22
C LEU A 234 -10.60 7.00 -1.26
N ALA A 235 -10.89 8.27 -1.56
CA ALA A 235 -11.84 9.05 -0.77
C ALA A 235 -13.24 8.42 -0.75
N ALA A 236 -13.72 7.91 -1.89
CA ALA A 236 -14.99 7.18 -1.98
C ALA A 236 -14.98 5.88 -1.15
N THR A 237 -13.85 5.15 -1.13
CA THR A 237 -13.67 3.93 -0.33
C THR A 237 -13.74 4.24 1.17
N ILE A 238 -13.04 5.29 1.62
CA ILE A 238 -13.06 5.77 3.01
C ILE A 238 -14.49 6.13 3.44
N ALA A 239 -15.18 6.94 2.64
CA ALA A 239 -16.57 7.33 2.94
C ALA A 239 -17.52 6.13 2.98
N LYS A 240 -17.38 5.19 2.06
CA LYS A 240 -18.22 3.97 2.01
C LYS A 240 -17.96 3.03 3.20
N ALA A 241 -16.76 3.05 3.76
CA ALA A 241 -16.44 2.34 5.00
C ALA A 241 -17.08 2.98 6.25
N GLY A 242 -17.59 4.19 6.15
CA GLY A 242 -18.11 4.99 7.25
C GLY A 242 -17.06 5.88 7.93
N GLY A 243 -15.87 5.97 7.36
CA GLY A 243 -14.81 6.85 7.82
C GLY A 243 -14.94 8.27 7.27
N ARG A 244 -14.38 9.23 8.00
CA ARG A 244 -14.19 10.62 7.57
C ARG A 244 -12.70 10.91 7.52
N GLY A 245 -12.26 11.76 6.60
CA GLY A 245 -10.85 12.07 6.50
C GLY A 245 -10.47 12.71 5.17
N GLU A 246 -9.19 12.80 4.96
CA GLU A 246 -8.59 13.37 3.75
C GLU A 246 -7.67 12.38 3.06
N VAL A 247 -7.49 12.57 1.78
CA VAL A 247 -6.45 11.91 0.98
C VAL A 247 -5.37 12.94 0.67
N ARG A 248 -4.15 12.66 1.10
CA ARG A 248 -2.96 13.45 0.78
C ARG A 248 -2.18 12.78 -0.33
N LEU A 249 -1.55 13.61 -1.13
CA LEU A 249 -0.65 13.18 -2.20
C LEU A 249 0.78 13.19 -1.69
N ASP A 250 1.55 12.16 -2.00
CA ASP A 250 2.96 12.07 -1.65
C ASP A 250 3.77 11.43 -2.78
N GLN A 251 5.03 11.82 -2.91
CA GLN A 251 5.96 11.27 -3.87
C GLN A 251 7.03 10.47 -3.14
N ARG A 252 6.95 9.15 -3.24
CA ARG A 252 7.88 8.21 -2.61
C ARG A 252 9.20 8.13 -3.34
N TYR A 253 9.14 7.98 -4.67
CA TYR A 253 10.30 7.79 -5.51
C TYR A 253 10.85 9.15 -6.01
N ASP A 254 12.16 9.22 -6.11
CA ASP A 254 12.89 10.42 -6.52
C ASP A 254 13.08 10.50 -8.05
N LEU A 255 13.64 11.60 -8.53
CA LEU A 255 13.99 11.79 -9.93
C LEU A 255 14.99 10.73 -10.41
N SER A 256 15.92 10.33 -9.55
CA SER A 256 16.90 9.30 -9.85
C SER A 256 16.25 7.96 -10.19
N ASN A 257 15.21 7.55 -9.45
CA ASN A 257 14.42 6.35 -9.74
C ASN A 257 13.71 6.47 -11.10
N HIS A 258 13.07 7.62 -11.38
CA HIS A 258 12.38 7.84 -12.66
C HIS A 258 13.32 7.83 -13.86
N ILE A 259 14.54 8.39 -13.72
CA ILE A 259 15.57 8.29 -14.75
C ILE A 259 15.97 6.83 -14.99
N VAL A 260 16.12 6.02 -13.94
CA VAL A 260 16.45 4.59 -14.07
C VAL A 260 15.33 3.84 -14.78
N TRP A 261 14.05 4.12 -14.46
CA TRP A 261 12.94 3.55 -15.21
C TRP A 261 12.93 3.94 -16.68
N ALA A 262 13.15 5.21 -17.00
CA ALA A 262 13.15 5.69 -18.38
C ALA A 262 14.34 5.13 -19.19
N ARG A 263 15.52 5.02 -18.57
CA ARG A 263 16.75 4.59 -19.24
C ARG A 263 16.90 3.07 -19.28
N ASP A 264 16.68 2.41 -18.14
CA ASP A 264 17.05 1.00 -17.93
C ASP A 264 15.83 0.07 -17.94
N GLY A 265 14.61 0.60 -17.85
CA GLY A 265 13.36 -0.16 -17.85
C GLY A 265 13.20 -1.10 -16.64
N ARG A 266 13.77 -0.76 -15.49
CA ARG A 266 13.79 -1.59 -14.29
C ARG A 266 13.62 -0.77 -13.02
N PRO A 267 13.18 -1.40 -11.89
CA PRO A 267 13.10 -0.73 -10.59
C PRO A 267 14.50 -0.40 -10.03
N GLY A 268 14.53 0.43 -8.98
CA GLY A 268 15.72 0.83 -8.24
C GLY A 268 16.21 2.22 -8.57
N GLY A 269 17.45 2.52 -8.20
CA GLY A 269 18.13 3.77 -8.52
C GLY A 269 17.79 4.96 -7.65
N MET A 270 17.05 4.78 -6.54
CA MET A 270 16.82 5.87 -5.58
C MET A 270 18.16 6.45 -5.09
N GLY A 271 18.26 7.77 -5.08
CA GLY A 271 19.46 8.51 -4.68
C GLY A 271 20.64 8.44 -5.66
N ARG A 272 20.53 7.69 -6.74
CA ARG A 272 21.66 7.41 -7.67
C ARG A 272 22.31 8.67 -8.23
N PHE A 273 21.51 9.66 -8.54
CA PHE A 273 21.97 10.91 -9.15
C PHE A 273 21.88 12.11 -8.19
N THR A 274 21.37 11.93 -6.99
CA THR A 274 21.17 13.00 -6.00
C THR A 274 22.48 13.67 -5.62
N HIS A 275 23.57 12.91 -5.52
CA HIS A 275 24.92 13.44 -5.30
C HIS A 275 25.34 14.47 -6.36
N THR A 276 24.93 14.27 -7.62
CA THR A 276 25.30 15.17 -8.74
C THR A 276 24.28 16.28 -8.95
N LEU A 277 22.98 15.95 -8.84
CA LEU A 277 21.90 16.89 -9.10
C LEU A 277 21.58 17.78 -7.89
N GLY A 278 21.82 17.28 -6.68
CA GLY A 278 21.48 17.95 -5.42
C GLY A 278 20.06 17.60 -4.95
N GLU A 279 19.89 17.64 -3.62
CA GLU A 279 18.58 17.37 -2.98
C GLU A 279 17.52 18.40 -3.35
N GLU A 280 17.91 19.64 -3.61
CA GLU A 280 16.99 20.71 -4.02
C GLU A 280 16.26 20.38 -5.34
N ILE A 281 16.96 19.79 -6.30
CA ILE A 281 16.36 19.34 -7.56
C ILE A 281 15.40 18.18 -7.31
N GLU A 282 15.81 17.21 -6.49
CA GLU A 282 14.97 16.07 -6.11
C GLU A 282 13.67 16.54 -5.42
N ASP A 283 13.77 17.46 -4.47
CA ASP A 283 12.61 17.99 -3.76
C ASP A 283 11.71 18.84 -4.67
N SER A 284 12.29 19.67 -5.54
CA SER A 284 11.54 20.45 -6.52
C SER A 284 10.78 19.55 -7.48
N TYR A 285 11.38 18.45 -7.91
CA TYR A 285 10.75 17.46 -8.76
C TYR A 285 9.59 16.76 -8.06
N ARG A 286 9.77 16.27 -6.82
CA ARG A 286 8.69 15.66 -6.02
C ARG A 286 7.53 16.62 -5.86
N GLN A 287 7.79 17.87 -5.48
CA GLN A 287 6.77 18.89 -5.33
C GLN A 287 6.03 19.20 -6.64
N ALA A 288 6.72 19.16 -7.77
CA ALA A 288 6.09 19.33 -9.08
C ALA A 288 5.10 18.20 -9.39
N LEU A 289 5.45 16.94 -9.13
CA LEU A 289 4.57 15.78 -9.33
C LEU A 289 3.35 15.83 -8.40
N ILE A 290 3.55 16.20 -7.13
CA ILE A 290 2.46 16.37 -6.16
C ILE A 290 1.49 17.46 -6.64
N ARG A 291 1.99 18.64 -7.03
CA ARG A 291 1.15 19.73 -7.55
C ARG A 291 0.40 19.34 -8.83
N ALA A 292 1.04 18.56 -9.69
CA ALA A 292 0.42 18.05 -10.91
C ALA A 292 -0.53 16.86 -10.66
N ARG A 293 -0.62 16.37 -9.40
CA ARG A 293 -1.44 15.22 -8.96
C ARG A 293 -1.07 13.90 -9.65
N VAL A 294 0.17 13.76 -10.08
CA VAL A 294 0.74 12.56 -10.72
C VAL A 294 1.85 11.94 -9.89
N CYS A 295 1.84 12.15 -8.59
CA CYS A 295 2.71 11.47 -7.64
C CYS A 295 2.36 9.97 -7.55
N ASP A 296 3.27 9.18 -7.00
CA ASP A 296 3.17 7.71 -6.96
C ASP A 296 2.37 7.17 -5.76
N THR A 297 2.10 7.97 -4.74
CA THR A 297 1.53 7.50 -3.46
C THR A 297 0.35 8.36 -3.02
N LEU A 298 -0.69 7.68 -2.55
CA LEU A 298 -1.83 8.29 -1.85
C LEU A 298 -1.78 7.92 -0.37
N ILE A 299 -1.99 8.91 0.50
CA ILE A 299 -2.07 8.72 1.95
C ILE A 299 -3.48 9.03 2.41
N GLY A 300 -4.15 8.04 2.98
CA GLY A 300 -5.44 8.24 3.65
C GLY A 300 -5.24 8.56 5.13
N MET A 301 -5.80 9.67 5.58
CA MET A 301 -5.87 10.08 7.00
C MET A 301 -7.31 9.92 7.45
N VAL A 302 -7.65 8.84 8.15
CA VAL A 302 -9.05 8.43 8.37
C VAL A 302 -9.39 8.48 9.85
N GLN A 303 -10.59 8.95 10.16
CA GLN A 303 -11.21 8.97 11.49
C GLN A 303 -12.58 8.29 11.41
N LYS A 304 -13.04 7.85 12.56
CA LYS A 304 -14.41 7.32 12.74
C LYS A 304 -15.46 8.40 12.63
#